data_8f37788a5d2b1ddeb3ed0d623871e427
#
_entry.id   8f37788a5d2b1ddeb3ed0d623871e427
#
_cell.length_a   1.000
_cell.length_b   1.000
_cell.length_c   1.000
_cell.angle_alpha   90.00
_cell.angle_beta   90.00
_cell.angle_gamma   90.00
#
_symmetry.space_group_name_H-M   'P 1'
#
loop_
_entity.id
_entity.type
_entity.pdbx_description
1 polymer ?
#
loop_
_entity_poly.entity_id
_entity_poly.type
_entity_poly.pdbx_seq_one_letter_code
_entity_poly.pdbx_strand_id
1 'polypeptide(L)'
;MTHTFRYITVLLATVTTCFAGRGQEGKSSFDFLNIPTSTHAYTLGGTNISVIDEDINLVNQNPALMGPESDLQLGLNYMKYVGGINLAGATFGKAAGERGAWAAGIQYYGYGKMKSADETGVITGEFSPKDIVFNGIYAHDITTTLRGGVNAKVIYSSYEQYTSWALAVDLGLNYYNADNDLSLSLVARNLGGQIKRYNDTFERM
;
A
#
# COMPACT_ATOMS: atom_id res chain seq x y z
N MET A 1 19.82 -32.78 -18.87
CA MET A 1 20.20 -31.59 -18.07
C MET A 1 20.32 -30.29 -18.86
N THR A 2 20.56 -30.27 -20.17
CA THR A 2 20.80 -29.04 -20.95
C THR A 2 19.50 -28.25 -21.34
N HIS A 3 18.39 -28.89 -21.52
CA HIS A 3 17.14 -28.21 -21.93
C HIS A 3 16.50 -27.42 -20.81
N THR A 4 16.45 -27.97 -19.59
CA THR A 4 15.87 -27.30 -18.40
C THR A 4 16.65 -26.03 -18.07
N PHE A 5 17.98 -26.07 -18.20
CA PHE A 5 18.83 -24.89 -17.94
C PHE A 5 18.57 -23.77 -18.96
N ARG A 6 18.34 -24.11 -20.24
CA ARG A 6 17.99 -23.12 -21.29
C ARG A 6 16.62 -22.43 -21.02
N TYR A 7 15.64 -23.17 -20.56
CA TYR A 7 14.33 -22.56 -20.22
C TYR A 7 14.41 -21.65 -19.00
N ILE A 8 15.20 -22.01 -17.99
CA ILE A 8 15.44 -21.17 -16.81
C ILE A 8 16.18 -19.89 -17.23
N THR A 9 17.18 -19.97 -18.11
CA THR A 9 17.93 -18.79 -18.57
C THR A 9 17.06 -17.87 -19.43
N VAL A 10 16.19 -18.42 -20.28
CA VAL A 10 15.24 -17.65 -21.09
C VAL A 10 14.18 -17.00 -20.19
N LEU A 11 13.67 -17.72 -19.19
CA LEU A 11 12.72 -17.17 -18.22
C LEU A 11 13.35 -16.02 -17.40
N LEU A 12 14.59 -16.22 -16.95
CA LEU A 12 15.34 -15.19 -16.21
C LEU A 12 15.62 -13.95 -17.09
N ALA A 13 15.96 -14.15 -18.37
CA ALA A 13 16.20 -13.07 -19.32
C ALA A 13 14.92 -12.31 -19.68
N THR A 14 13.77 -12.99 -19.81
CA THR A 14 12.47 -12.31 -20.02
C THR A 14 12.03 -11.53 -18.80
N VAL A 15 12.25 -12.02 -17.59
CA VAL A 15 11.96 -11.28 -16.35
C VAL A 15 12.85 -10.04 -16.25
N THR A 16 14.15 -10.13 -16.57
CA THR A 16 15.05 -8.96 -16.54
C THR A 16 14.70 -7.91 -17.61
N THR A 17 14.22 -8.29 -18.77
CA THR A 17 13.79 -7.32 -19.80
C THR A 17 12.48 -6.61 -19.46
N CYS A 18 11.59 -7.24 -18.70
CA CYS A 18 10.38 -6.58 -18.18
C CYS A 18 10.71 -5.49 -17.13
N PHE A 19 11.79 -5.63 -16.37
CA PHE A 19 12.25 -4.61 -15.42
C PHE A 19 13.06 -3.47 -16.05
N ALA A 20 13.50 -3.60 -17.30
CA ALA A 20 14.19 -2.55 -18.05
C ALA A 20 13.24 -1.50 -18.67
N GLY A 21 11.95 -1.56 -18.36
CA GLY A 21 11.02 -0.46 -18.58
C GLY A 21 11.55 0.72 -17.77
N ARG A 22 12.13 1.72 -18.45
CA ARG A 22 12.45 3.02 -17.85
C ARG A 22 11.19 3.52 -17.20
N GLY A 23 11.14 3.45 -15.87
CA GLY A 23 10.19 4.21 -15.11
C GLY A 23 10.37 5.66 -15.55
N GLN A 24 9.46 6.18 -16.37
CA GLN A 24 9.31 7.61 -16.46
C GLN A 24 9.12 8.03 -15.00
N GLU A 25 10.00 8.89 -14.49
CA GLU A 25 9.78 9.66 -13.28
C GLU A 25 8.59 10.62 -13.52
N GLY A 26 7.44 10.05 -13.83
CA GLY A 26 6.18 10.70 -13.64
C GLY A 26 5.96 10.71 -12.14
N LYS A 27 5.97 11.89 -11.52
CA LYS A 27 5.55 12.05 -10.13
C LYS A 27 4.20 11.37 -10.02
N SER A 28 4.17 10.23 -9.32
CA SER A 28 2.91 9.53 -9.04
C SER A 28 2.04 10.49 -8.25
N SER A 29 0.82 10.72 -8.70
CA SER A 29 -0.13 11.58 -7.96
C SER A 29 -0.45 11.05 -6.56
N PHE A 30 0.01 9.84 -6.22
CA PHE A 30 -0.27 9.13 -4.96
C PHE A 30 1.00 8.61 -4.29
N ASP A 31 2.08 9.38 -4.32
CA ASP A 31 3.36 9.01 -3.67
C ASP A 31 3.21 8.79 -2.16
N PHE A 32 2.19 9.39 -1.54
CA PHE A 32 1.89 9.19 -0.13
C PHE A 32 1.56 7.73 0.24
N LEU A 33 1.12 6.91 -0.73
CA LEU A 33 0.89 5.46 -0.53
C LEU A 33 2.19 4.69 -0.21
N ASN A 34 3.35 5.28 -0.46
CA ASN A 34 4.64 4.72 -0.12
C ASN A 34 5.07 5.05 1.33
N ILE A 35 4.37 5.98 2.00
CA ILE A 35 4.64 6.30 3.40
C ILE A 35 4.12 5.13 4.26
N PRO A 36 4.96 4.52 5.10
CA PRO A 36 4.51 3.45 5.99
C PRO A 36 3.52 3.98 7.01
N THR A 37 2.34 3.38 7.05
CA THR A 37 1.27 3.79 7.97
C THR A 37 1.44 3.19 9.36
N SER A 38 2.10 2.03 9.48
CA SER A 38 2.39 1.40 10.75
C SER A 38 3.66 1.98 11.36
N THR A 39 3.59 2.39 12.63
CA THR A 39 4.76 2.80 13.42
C THR A 39 5.77 1.67 13.52
N HIS A 40 5.31 0.43 13.63
CA HIS A 40 6.16 -0.76 13.64
C HIS A 40 6.94 -0.90 12.32
N ALA A 41 6.25 -0.85 11.17
CA ALA A 41 6.93 -0.86 9.87
C ALA A 41 7.92 0.28 9.72
N TYR A 42 7.60 1.48 10.24
CA TYR A 42 8.49 2.63 10.19
C TYR A 42 9.79 2.41 10.97
N THR A 43 9.72 1.80 12.16
CA THR A 43 10.90 1.49 12.99
C THR A 43 11.78 0.40 12.37
N LEU A 44 11.20 -0.48 11.54
CA LEU A 44 11.91 -1.50 10.76
C LEU A 44 12.53 -0.98 9.45
N GLY A 45 12.56 0.34 9.24
CA GLY A 45 13.14 0.96 8.04
C GLY A 45 12.12 1.38 6.99
N GLY A 46 10.83 1.34 7.30
CA GLY A 46 9.74 1.87 6.47
C GLY A 46 9.10 0.87 5.54
N THR A 47 9.83 -0.08 4.97
CA THR A 47 9.28 -1.14 4.11
C THR A 47 9.55 -2.50 4.71
N ASN A 48 8.49 -3.15 5.16
CA ASN A 48 8.56 -4.52 5.66
C ASN A 48 7.56 -5.40 4.90
N ILE A 49 8.05 -6.30 4.07
CA ILE A 49 7.22 -7.17 3.23
C ILE A 49 7.31 -8.64 3.61
N SER A 50 8.26 -9.03 4.48
CA SER A 50 8.56 -10.44 4.76
C SER A 50 8.57 -10.79 6.25
N VAL A 51 8.60 -9.83 7.17
CA VAL A 51 8.52 -10.13 8.60
C VAL A 51 7.10 -10.56 8.95
N ILE A 52 6.97 -11.78 9.44
CA ILE A 52 5.73 -12.35 9.95
C ILE A 52 5.66 -11.97 11.42
N ASP A 53 4.66 -11.21 11.80
CA ASP A 53 4.42 -10.75 13.16
C ASP A 53 2.91 -10.73 13.43
N GLU A 54 2.54 -10.70 14.71
CA GLU A 54 1.14 -10.60 15.14
C GLU A 54 0.53 -9.20 14.90
N ASP A 55 1.31 -8.21 14.43
CA ASP A 55 0.81 -6.86 14.12
C ASP A 55 0.06 -6.84 12.80
N ILE A 56 -1.26 -6.84 12.87
CA ILE A 56 -2.14 -6.76 11.70
C ILE A 56 -1.91 -5.51 10.83
N ASN A 57 -1.27 -4.45 11.35
CA ASN A 57 -0.98 -3.27 10.54
C ASN A 57 0.07 -3.54 9.44
N LEU A 58 0.87 -4.60 9.57
CA LEU A 58 1.87 -5.00 8.56
C LEU A 58 1.23 -5.52 7.27
N VAL A 59 -0.02 -5.99 7.31
CA VAL A 59 -0.73 -6.51 6.12
C VAL A 59 -0.94 -5.43 5.05
N ASN A 60 -0.88 -4.15 5.43
CA ASN A 60 -0.91 -3.02 4.50
C ASN A 60 0.38 -2.91 3.66
N GLN A 61 1.49 -3.54 4.10
CA GLN A 61 2.75 -3.59 3.37
C GLN A 61 2.79 -4.78 2.41
N ASN A 62 2.26 -5.93 2.85
CA ASN A 62 2.13 -7.14 2.07
C ASN A 62 0.86 -7.89 2.51
N PRO A 63 -0.17 -7.97 1.66
CA PRO A 63 -1.41 -8.68 2.00
C PRO A 63 -1.19 -10.19 2.29
N ALA A 64 -0.11 -10.78 1.80
CA ALA A 64 0.22 -12.18 2.06
C ALA A 64 0.83 -12.42 3.47
N LEU A 65 1.04 -11.38 4.27
CA LEU A 65 1.43 -11.53 5.68
C LEU A 65 0.23 -11.81 6.60
N MET A 66 -0.99 -11.65 6.09
CA MET A 66 -2.19 -11.95 6.85
C MET A 66 -2.57 -13.43 6.75
N GLY A 67 -2.95 -14.04 7.87
CA GLY A 67 -3.40 -15.41 7.91
C GLY A 67 -4.53 -15.65 8.91
N PRO A 68 -4.97 -16.92 9.08
CA PRO A 68 -6.01 -17.28 10.04
C PRO A 68 -5.68 -16.87 11.48
N GLU A 69 -4.39 -16.71 11.80
CA GLU A 69 -3.90 -16.19 13.07
C GLU A 69 -4.33 -14.75 13.37
N SER A 70 -4.72 -14.00 12.34
CA SER A 70 -5.23 -12.62 12.47
C SER A 70 -6.73 -12.57 12.81
N ASP A 71 -7.31 -13.64 13.37
CA ASP A 71 -8.75 -13.67 13.69
C ASP A 71 -9.11 -12.69 14.80
N LEU A 72 -10.14 -11.88 14.53
CA LEU A 72 -10.68 -10.85 15.45
C LEU A 72 -9.63 -9.85 15.95
N GLN A 73 -8.55 -9.64 15.21
CA GLN A 73 -7.55 -8.64 15.54
C GLN A 73 -7.99 -7.25 15.10
N LEU A 74 -7.75 -6.27 15.96
CA LEU A 74 -7.92 -4.83 15.66
C LEU A 74 -6.59 -4.12 15.86
N GLY A 75 -6.00 -3.64 14.76
CA GLY A 75 -4.81 -2.80 14.78
C GLY A 75 -5.19 -1.33 14.69
N LEU A 76 -4.69 -0.53 15.60
CA LEU A 76 -4.78 0.92 15.57
C LEU A 76 -3.38 1.50 15.52
N ASN A 77 -3.18 2.51 14.70
CA ASN A 77 -1.92 3.22 14.65
C ASN A 77 -2.12 4.72 14.52
N TYR A 78 -1.20 5.47 15.08
CA TYR A 78 -1.08 6.91 14.92
C TYR A 78 0.39 7.29 14.93
N MET A 79 0.78 8.11 13.96
CA MET A 79 2.17 8.57 13.85
C MET A 79 2.19 10.03 13.39
N LYS A 80 3.03 10.83 14.02
CA LYS A 80 3.39 12.16 13.52
C LYS A 80 4.63 12.02 12.65
N TYR A 81 4.44 12.18 11.36
CA TYR A 81 5.49 12.04 10.36
C TYR A 81 6.23 13.36 10.11
N VAL A 82 7.31 13.27 9.33
CA VAL A 82 8.12 14.44 8.95
C VAL A 82 7.25 15.49 8.26
N GLY A 83 7.58 16.77 8.44
CA GLY A 83 6.82 17.87 7.84
C GLY A 83 5.47 18.17 8.52
N GLY A 84 5.20 17.56 9.68
CA GLY A 84 3.95 17.78 10.42
C GLY A 84 2.76 17.00 9.90
N ILE A 85 2.97 16.00 9.03
CA ILE A 85 1.95 15.11 8.53
C ILE A 85 1.49 14.19 9.66
N ASN A 86 0.18 14.08 9.86
CA ASN A 86 -0.42 13.18 10.83
C ASN A 86 -0.95 11.95 10.07
N LEU A 87 -0.49 10.78 10.48
CA LEU A 87 -0.92 9.50 9.94
C LEU A 87 -1.74 8.77 11.00
N ALA A 88 -2.91 8.30 10.63
CA ALA A 88 -3.73 7.46 11.49
C ALA A 88 -4.25 6.28 10.68
N GLY A 89 -4.42 5.14 11.32
CA GLY A 89 -4.95 3.97 10.67
C GLY A 89 -5.68 3.05 11.63
N ALA A 90 -6.64 2.32 11.09
CA ALA A 90 -7.33 1.24 11.76
C ALA A 90 -7.48 0.09 10.79
N THR A 91 -7.18 -1.12 11.23
CA THR A 91 -7.30 -2.36 10.44
C THR A 91 -7.94 -3.42 11.29
N PHE A 92 -9.01 -4.04 10.81
CA PHE A 92 -9.67 -5.16 11.46
C PHE A 92 -9.55 -6.40 10.59
N GLY A 93 -9.09 -7.50 11.18
CA GLY A 93 -8.93 -8.78 10.52
C GLY A 93 -9.81 -9.87 11.11
N LYS A 94 -10.17 -10.82 10.26
CA LYS A 94 -10.95 -11.99 10.62
C LYS A 94 -10.58 -13.18 9.78
N ALA A 95 -10.47 -14.36 10.41
CA ALA A 95 -10.27 -15.62 9.71
C ALA A 95 -11.45 -15.95 8.79
N ALA A 96 -11.16 -16.53 7.64
CA ALA A 96 -12.11 -17.02 6.64
C ALA A 96 -11.86 -18.53 6.43
N GLY A 97 -12.32 -19.35 7.35
CA GLY A 97 -12.03 -20.77 7.39
C GLY A 97 -10.62 -21.06 7.94
N GLU A 98 -10.12 -22.26 7.66
CA GLU A 98 -8.83 -22.74 8.22
C GLU A 98 -7.60 -22.20 7.46
N ARG A 99 -7.78 -21.72 6.23
CA ARG A 99 -6.67 -21.40 5.32
C ARG A 99 -6.74 -19.98 4.75
N GLY A 100 -7.69 -19.18 5.15
CA GLY A 100 -7.89 -17.84 4.63
C GLY A 100 -8.15 -16.83 5.72
N ALA A 101 -7.96 -15.55 5.39
CA ALA A 101 -8.33 -14.43 6.24
C ALA A 101 -8.68 -13.23 5.37
N TRP A 102 -9.53 -12.35 5.89
CA TRP A 102 -9.82 -11.06 5.28
C TRP A 102 -9.64 -9.94 6.30
N ALA A 103 -9.32 -8.77 5.82
CA ALA A 103 -9.27 -7.56 6.64
C ALA A 103 -9.89 -6.38 5.91
N ALA A 104 -10.41 -5.46 6.71
CA ALA A 104 -10.83 -4.15 6.24
C ALA A 104 -10.08 -3.08 7.03
N GLY A 105 -9.64 -2.03 6.35
CA GLY A 105 -8.86 -0.98 6.97
C GLY A 105 -9.16 0.39 6.40
N ILE A 106 -8.83 1.40 7.19
CA ILE A 106 -8.84 2.80 6.79
C ILE A 106 -7.51 3.44 7.18
N GLN A 107 -6.96 4.27 6.30
CA GLN A 107 -5.76 5.05 6.54
C GLN A 107 -6.05 6.51 6.24
N TYR A 108 -5.60 7.39 7.11
CA TYR A 108 -5.77 8.83 7.02
C TYR A 108 -4.42 9.52 7.01
N TYR A 109 -4.23 10.42 6.06
CA TYR A 109 -3.07 11.27 5.91
C TYR A 109 -3.51 12.72 5.97
N GLY A 110 -3.15 13.43 7.05
CA GLY A 110 -3.50 14.84 7.24
C GLY A 110 -2.24 15.70 7.18
N TYR A 111 -2.20 16.63 6.24
CA TYR A 111 -1.01 17.46 5.97
C TYR A 111 -0.98 18.77 6.79
N GLY A 112 -1.90 18.89 7.73
CA GLY A 112 -2.01 20.10 8.55
C GLY A 112 -2.65 21.26 7.79
N LYS A 113 -2.49 22.47 8.33
CA LYS A 113 -2.99 23.70 7.71
C LYS A 113 -1.98 24.28 6.76
N MET A 114 -2.40 24.58 5.55
CA MET A 114 -1.62 25.28 4.52
C MET A 114 -2.29 26.60 4.18
N LYS A 115 -1.49 27.59 3.85
CA LYS A 115 -1.99 28.92 3.43
C LYS A 115 -2.27 28.90 1.94
N SER A 116 -3.45 29.36 1.55
CA SER A 116 -3.77 29.67 0.15
C SER A 116 -3.33 31.09 -0.11
N ALA A 117 -2.68 31.31 -1.27
CA ALA A 117 -2.28 32.63 -1.74
C ALA A 117 -2.71 32.83 -3.17
N ASP A 118 -3.03 34.06 -3.54
CA ASP A 118 -3.32 34.45 -4.92
C ASP A 118 -2.01 34.58 -5.75
N GLU A 119 -2.15 34.88 -7.03
CA GLU A 119 -1.03 35.05 -7.96
C GLU A 119 -0.07 36.19 -7.56
N THR A 120 -0.52 37.11 -6.71
CA THR A 120 0.27 38.25 -6.19
C THR A 120 0.97 37.91 -4.86
N GLY A 121 0.77 36.71 -4.32
CA GLY A 121 1.33 36.25 -3.06
C GLY A 121 0.56 36.71 -1.82
N VAL A 122 -0.62 37.31 -1.99
CA VAL A 122 -1.47 37.69 -0.88
C VAL A 122 -2.22 36.47 -0.35
N ILE A 123 -2.13 36.25 0.98
CA ILE A 123 -2.79 35.13 1.63
C ILE A 123 -4.29 35.34 1.58
N THR A 124 -5.02 34.47 0.90
CA THR A 124 -6.47 34.51 0.70
C THR A 124 -7.24 33.60 1.63
N GLY A 125 -6.56 32.62 2.27
CA GLY A 125 -7.21 31.69 3.17
C GLY A 125 -6.28 30.62 3.74
N GLU A 126 -6.87 29.63 4.44
CA GLU A 126 -6.20 28.42 4.91
C GLU A 126 -7.00 27.20 4.45
N PHE A 127 -6.31 26.13 4.08
CA PHE A 127 -6.93 24.84 3.76
C PHE A 127 -6.16 23.70 4.43
N SER A 128 -6.78 22.54 4.56
CA SER A 128 -6.18 21.37 5.20
C SER A 128 -6.26 20.17 4.26
N PRO A 129 -5.21 19.91 3.46
CA PRO A 129 -5.18 18.75 2.59
C PRO A 129 -5.25 17.46 3.38
N LYS A 130 -5.91 16.46 2.77
CA LYS A 130 -6.02 15.13 3.37
C LYS A 130 -6.22 14.06 2.31
N ASP A 131 -5.68 12.90 2.59
CA ASP A 131 -5.92 11.68 1.84
C ASP A 131 -6.51 10.61 2.75
N ILE A 132 -7.43 9.84 2.23
CA ILE A 132 -8.07 8.72 2.93
C ILE A 132 -7.99 7.50 2.01
N VAL A 133 -7.54 6.38 2.55
CA VAL A 133 -7.46 5.11 1.83
C VAL A 133 -8.30 4.08 2.56
N PHE A 134 -9.25 3.49 1.86
CA PHE A 134 -9.99 2.32 2.31
C PHE A 134 -9.35 1.08 1.72
N ASN A 135 -9.07 0.09 2.56
CA ASN A 135 -8.43 -1.16 2.18
C ASN A 135 -9.39 -2.33 2.38
N GLY A 136 -9.47 -3.21 1.40
CA GLY A 136 -10.10 -4.51 1.51
C GLY A 136 -9.08 -5.60 1.18
N ILE A 137 -8.68 -6.39 2.16
CA ILE A 137 -7.60 -7.36 2.06
C ILE A 137 -8.15 -8.76 2.14
N TYR A 138 -7.62 -9.66 1.32
CA TYR A 138 -7.86 -11.09 1.41
C TYR A 138 -6.56 -11.85 1.19
N ALA A 139 -6.31 -12.83 2.04
CA ALA A 139 -5.16 -13.73 1.91
C ALA A 139 -5.60 -15.19 2.06
N HIS A 140 -4.84 -16.08 1.42
CA HIS A 140 -5.13 -17.50 1.42
C HIS A 140 -3.85 -18.34 1.39
N ASP A 141 -3.81 -19.40 2.21
CA ASP A 141 -2.73 -20.38 2.21
C ASP A 141 -2.86 -21.30 1.00
N ILE A 142 -2.04 -21.09 -0.01
CA ILE A 142 -1.99 -21.91 -1.24
C ILE A 142 -1.43 -23.29 -0.89
N THR A 143 -0.36 -23.30 -0.09
CA THR A 143 0.24 -24.49 0.49
C THR A 143 0.52 -24.24 1.98
N THR A 144 1.08 -25.22 2.69
CA THR A 144 1.50 -25.06 4.08
C THR A 144 2.63 -24.05 4.29
N THR A 145 3.34 -23.71 3.22
CA THR A 145 4.49 -22.78 3.25
C THR A 145 4.34 -21.57 2.35
N LEU A 146 3.33 -21.54 1.47
CA LEU A 146 3.12 -20.46 0.51
C LEU A 146 1.75 -19.83 0.71
N ARG A 147 1.72 -18.54 0.96
CA ARG A 147 0.52 -17.71 1.12
C ARG A 147 0.46 -16.65 0.04
N GLY A 148 -0.71 -16.47 -0.55
CA GLY A 148 -1.00 -15.38 -1.48
C GLY A 148 -1.97 -14.39 -0.87
N GLY A 149 -1.86 -13.11 -1.25
CA GLY A 149 -2.76 -12.07 -0.77
C GLY A 149 -3.03 -11.00 -1.80
N VAL A 150 -4.18 -10.37 -1.69
CA VAL A 150 -4.62 -9.23 -2.50
C VAL A 150 -5.17 -8.14 -1.59
N ASN A 151 -4.86 -6.88 -1.90
CA ASN A 151 -5.42 -5.71 -1.23
C ASN A 151 -6.02 -4.78 -2.29
N ALA A 152 -7.31 -4.55 -2.21
CA ALA A 152 -8.02 -3.57 -3.02
C ALA A 152 -8.11 -2.24 -2.25
N LYS A 153 -7.71 -1.14 -2.90
CA LYS A 153 -7.65 0.20 -2.30
C LYS A 153 -8.58 1.14 -3.02
N VAL A 154 -9.39 1.86 -2.25
CA VAL A 154 -10.14 3.03 -2.72
C VAL A 154 -9.53 4.25 -2.08
N ILE A 155 -9.09 5.21 -2.89
CA ILE A 155 -8.34 6.37 -2.47
C ILE A 155 -9.21 7.61 -2.70
N TYR A 156 -9.34 8.42 -1.67
CA TYR A 156 -9.98 9.73 -1.71
C TYR A 156 -8.98 10.79 -1.31
N SER A 157 -8.74 11.76 -2.20
CA SER A 157 -7.85 12.89 -1.96
C SER A 157 -8.64 14.20 -2.01
N SER A 158 -8.37 15.08 -1.06
CA SER A 158 -8.99 16.40 -0.98
C SER A 158 -7.93 17.47 -0.74
N TYR A 159 -7.78 18.36 -1.71
CA TYR A 159 -6.84 19.47 -1.69
C TYR A 159 -7.59 20.75 -2.02
N GLU A 160 -7.76 21.63 -1.01
CA GLU A 160 -8.51 22.88 -1.12
C GLU A 160 -9.94 22.62 -1.66
N GLN A 161 -10.26 23.06 -2.86
CA GLN A 161 -11.54 22.84 -3.54
C GLN A 161 -11.53 21.62 -4.49
N TYR A 162 -10.38 20.97 -4.64
CA TYR A 162 -10.22 19.86 -5.58
C TYR A 162 -10.34 18.51 -4.87
N THR A 163 -11.07 17.60 -5.48
CA THR A 163 -11.19 16.22 -5.00
C THR A 163 -10.85 15.22 -6.09
N SER A 164 -10.19 14.15 -5.71
CA SER A 164 -9.81 13.06 -6.62
C SER A 164 -10.18 11.71 -6.03
N TRP A 165 -10.50 10.77 -6.89
CA TRP A 165 -10.72 9.38 -6.54
C TRP A 165 -9.82 8.48 -7.38
N ALA A 166 -9.26 7.45 -6.76
CA ALA A 166 -8.47 6.45 -7.45
C ALA A 166 -8.75 5.05 -6.90
N LEU A 167 -8.42 4.06 -7.72
CA LEU A 167 -8.36 2.66 -7.31
C LEU A 167 -6.94 2.14 -7.48
N ALA A 168 -6.51 1.29 -6.56
CA ALA A 168 -5.26 0.57 -6.67
C ALA A 168 -5.42 -0.84 -6.11
N VAL A 169 -4.53 -1.73 -6.53
CA VAL A 169 -4.47 -3.11 -6.07
C VAL A 169 -3.03 -3.45 -5.69
N ASP A 170 -2.86 -4.14 -4.58
CA ASP A 170 -1.60 -4.76 -4.22
C ASP A 170 -1.74 -6.29 -4.33
N LEU A 171 -0.70 -6.93 -4.81
CA LEU A 171 -0.58 -8.38 -4.91
C LEU A 171 0.63 -8.81 -4.10
N GLY A 172 0.47 -9.79 -3.22
CA GLY A 172 1.53 -10.32 -2.38
C GLY A 172 1.65 -11.83 -2.47
N LEU A 173 2.87 -12.31 -2.37
CA LEU A 173 3.20 -13.71 -2.13
C LEU A 173 4.20 -13.75 -0.98
N ASN A 174 4.04 -14.71 -0.08
CA ASN A 174 4.97 -14.97 1.00
C ASN A 174 5.21 -16.49 1.08
N TYR A 175 6.48 -16.86 1.04
CA TYR A 175 6.95 -18.20 1.35
C TYR A 175 7.55 -18.16 2.74
N TYR A 176 7.03 -18.99 3.64
CA TYR A 176 7.53 -19.12 5.01
C TYR A 176 7.83 -20.57 5.34
N ASN A 177 9.04 -20.83 5.81
CA ASN A 177 9.46 -22.13 6.31
C ASN A 177 9.84 -22.01 7.79
N ALA A 178 9.01 -22.54 8.67
CA ALA A 178 9.18 -22.48 10.11
C ALA A 178 10.40 -23.29 10.61
N ASP A 179 10.82 -24.34 9.88
CA ASP A 179 11.96 -25.18 10.30
C ASP A 179 13.29 -24.41 10.27
N ASN A 180 13.41 -23.45 9.34
CA ASN A 180 14.62 -22.65 9.14
C ASN A 180 14.40 -21.17 9.47
N ASP A 181 13.23 -20.79 9.90
CA ASP A 181 12.78 -19.40 10.12
C ASP A 181 13.05 -18.51 8.92
N LEU A 182 12.84 -19.06 7.72
CA LEU A 182 13.07 -18.38 6.44
C LEU A 182 11.76 -17.83 5.90
N SER A 183 11.68 -16.52 5.75
CA SER A 183 10.58 -15.82 5.08
C SER A 183 11.07 -15.10 3.82
N LEU A 184 10.43 -15.39 2.69
CA LEU A 184 10.68 -14.74 1.41
C LEU A 184 9.38 -14.18 0.85
N SER A 185 9.39 -12.93 0.43
CA SER A 185 8.20 -12.27 -0.11
C SER A 185 8.45 -11.60 -1.46
N LEU A 186 7.38 -11.60 -2.26
CA LEU A 186 7.29 -10.81 -3.47
C LEU A 186 6.00 -9.99 -3.42
N VAL A 187 6.11 -8.68 -3.65
CA VAL A 187 4.96 -7.78 -3.61
C VAL A 187 4.98 -6.82 -4.80
N ALA A 188 3.84 -6.70 -5.46
CA ALA A 188 3.57 -5.64 -6.41
C ALA A 188 2.53 -4.71 -5.78
N ARG A 189 2.89 -3.43 -5.56
CA ARG A 189 2.03 -2.47 -4.85
C ARG A 189 1.54 -1.34 -5.74
N ASN A 190 0.37 -0.79 -5.35
CA ASN A 190 -0.19 0.42 -5.93
C ASN A 190 -0.41 0.31 -7.44
N LEU A 191 -0.80 -0.89 -7.91
CA LEU A 191 -1.17 -1.12 -9.30
C LEU A 191 -2.55 -0.52 -9.55
N GLY A 192 -2.62 0.64 -10.19
CA GLY A 192 -3.89 1.32 -10.40
C GLY A 192 -3.77 2.71 -11.00
N GLY A 193 -4.82 3.50 -10.85
CA GLY A 193 -4.87 4.85 -11.40
C GLY A 193 -6.07 5.66 -10.95
N GLN A 194 -6.08 6.93 -11.34
CA GLN A 194 -7.17 7.86 -11.06
C GLN A 194 -8.41 7.53 -11.89
N ILE A 195 -9.56 7.43 -11.23
CA ILE A 195 -10.88 7.34 -11.87
C ILE A 195 -11.41 8.75 -12.13
N LYS A 196 -11.32 9.63 -11.10
CA LYS A 196 -11.72 11.02 -11.18
C LYS A 196 -10.49 11.87 -10.92
N ARG A 197 -10.04 12.59 -11.95
CA ARG A 197 -8.94 13.56 -11.82
C ARG A 197 -9.44 14.80 -11.08
N TYR A 198 -8.51 15.59 -10.53
CA TYR A 198 -8.82 16.93 -10.04
C TYR A 198 -9.48 17.70 -11.16
N ASN A 199 -10.72 18.15 -10.96
CA ASN A 199 -11.40 18.94 -11.98
C ASN A 199 -10.76 20.34 -12.02
N ASP A 200 -9.94 20.59 -13.02
CA ASP A 200 -9.65 21.95 -13.47
C ASP A 200 -10.91 22.52 -14.10
N THR A 201 -11.66 23.27 -13.32
CA THR A 201 -12.84 23.99 -13.83
C THR A 201 -12.42 25.25 -14.62
N PHE A 202 -11.12 25.53 -14.72
CA PHE A 202 -10.59 26.75 -15.35
C PHE A 202 -10.06 26.59 -16.77
N GLU A 203 -10.05 25.40 -17.37
CA GLU A 203 -9.64 25.23 -18.77
C GLU A 203 -10.81 25.02 -19.74
N ARG A 204 -11.90 25.73 -19.54
CA ARG A 204 -12.96 25.88 -20.54
C ARG A 204 -13.41 27.32 -20.62
N MET A 205 -12.54 28.18 -21.15
CA MET A 205 -12.93 29.39 -21.85
C MET A 205 -12.06 29.53 -23.10
#